data_c83b67d26884b7b5e31049a13963fa6f
#
_entry.id   c83b67d26884b7b5e31049a13963fa6f
#
_cell.length_a   1.000
_cell.length_b   1.000
_cell.length_c   1.000
_cell.angle_alpha   90.00
_cell.angle_beta   90.00
_cell.angle_gamma   90.00
#
_symmetry.space_group_name_H-M   'P 1'
#
loop_
_entity.id
_entity.type
_entity.pdbx_description
1 polymer ?
#
loop_
_entity_poly.entity_id
_entity_poly.type
_entity_poly.pdbx_seq_one_letter_code
_entity_poly.pdbx_strand_id
1 'polypeptide(L)'
;MQTCLVVDDSSIVRKIARRILEGLDFQVIEAEDGVDALVVCKKAMPEAVLLDWNMPVMDGYHFLSHLRRMPGGETPRVVFCTTENGIEHISRALEGGANEYIMKPFDKEIIAAKFQEVGLIAVPV
;
A
#
# COMPACT_ATOMS: atom_id res chain seq x y z
N MET A 1 -17.04 0.32 -5.55
CA MET A 1 -16.21 0.23 -4.33
C MET A 1 -14.76 0.05 -4.74
N GLN A 2 -13.89 0.89 -4.21
CA GLN A 2 -12.45 0.80 -4.50
C GLN A 2 -11.83 -0.39 -3.79
N THR A 3 -10.82 -0.99 -4.41
CA THR A 3 -10.07 -2.11 -3.85
C THR A 3 -8.71 -1.66 -3.37
N CYS A 4 -8.36 -2.04 -2.14
CA CYS A 4 -7.03 -1.83 -1.59
C CYS A 4 -6.34 -3.19 -1.40
N LEU A 5 -5.14 -3.31 -1.97
CA LEU A 5 -4.27 -4.46 -1.76
C LEU A 5 -3.38 -4.16 -0.56
N VAL A 6 -3.45 -5.02 0.46
CA VAL A 6 -2.61 -4.91 1.65
C VAL A 6 -1.49 -5.94 1.53
N VAL A 7 -0.25 -5.47 1.46
CA VAL A 7 0.93 -6.30 1.28
C VAL A 7 1.80 -6.20 2.54
N ASP A 8 1.85 -7.26 3.31
CA ASP A 8 2.63 -7.33 4.55
C ASP A 8 2.81 -8.80 4.91
N ASP A 9 4.02 -9.18 5.37
CA ASP A 9 4.27 -10.57 5.76
C ASP A 9 3.63 -10.93 7.10
N SER A 10 3.20 -9.96 7.90
CA SER A 10 2.51 -10.19 9.16
C SER A 10 1.01 -10.34 8.95
N SER A 11 0.47 -11.52 9.24
CA SER A 11 -0.97 -11.75 9.15
C SER A 11 -1.76 -10.88 10.13
N ILE A 12 -1.16 -10.56 11.27
CA ILE A 12 -1.80 -9.69 12.28
C ILE A 12 -1.93 -8.27 11.74
N VAL A 13 -0.86 -7.75 11.14
CA VAL A 13 -0.89 -6.41 10.54
C VAL A 13 -1.91 -6.35 9.40
N ARG A 14 -1.94 -7.39 8.55
CA ARG A 14 -2.94 -7.45 7.48
C ARG A 14 -4.38 -7.43 8.01
N LYS A 15 -4.65 -8.16 9.10
CA LYS A 15 -6.00 -8.15 9.71
C LYS A 15 -6.38 -6.79 10.26
N ILE A 16 -5.44 -6.12 10.92
CA ILE A 16 -5.68 -4.78 11.45
C ILE A 16 -5.96 -3.80 10.30
N ALA A 17 -5.13 -3.83 9.27
CA ALA A 17 -5.31 -2.97 8.10
C ALA A 17 -6.65 -3.25 7.40
N ARG A 18 -7.01 -4.54 7.24
CA ARG A 18 -8.29 -4.92 6.63
C ARG A 18 -9.47 -4.32 7.37
N ARG A 19 -9.49 -4.42 8.70
CA ARG A 19 -10.59 -3.87 9.49
C ARG A 19 -10.72 -2.37 9.32
N ILE A 20 -9.59 -1.68 9.33
CA ILE A 20 -9.57 -0.23 9.13
C ILE A 20 -10.11 0.13 7.75
N LEU A 21 -9.60 -0.53 6.72
CA LEU A 21 -9.94 -0.21 5.33
C LEU A 21 -11.38 -0.59 4.99
N GLU A 22 -11.87 -1.71 5.50
CA GLU A 22 -13.29 -2.08 5.33
C GLU A 22 -14.19 -1.05 6.01
N GLY A 23 -13.78 -0.54 7.16
CA GLY A 23 -14.49 0.54 7.83
C GLY A 23 -14.45 1.87 7.06
N LEU A 24 -13.54 2.02 6.12
CA LEU A 24 -13.45 3.16 5.22
C LEU A 24 -14.04 2.88 3.83
N ASP A 25 -14.81 1.80 3.73
CA ASP A 25 -15.54 1.39 2.51
C ASP A 25 -14.65 0.89 1.39
N PHE A 26 -13.49 0.33 1.70
CA PHE A 26 -12.66 -0.37 0.72
C PHE A 26 -12.95 -1.86 0.71
N GLN A 27 -12.89 -2.45 -0.46
CA GLN A 27 -12.75 -3.89 -0.61
C GLN A 27 -11.26 -4.21 -0.42
N VAL A 28 -10.93 -5.26 0.34
CA VAL A 28 -9.54 -5.54 0.69
C VAL A 28 -9.11 -6.90 0.16
N ILE A 29 -7.95 -6.92 -0.48
CA ILE A 29 -7.25 -8.14 -0.88
C ILE A 29 -5.90 -8.12 -0.16
N GLU A 30 -5.44 -9.29 0.29
CA GLU A 30 -4.18 -9.40 1.04
C GLU A 30 -3.15 -10.17 0.24
N ALA A 31 -1.88 -9.81 0.43
CA ALA A 31 -0.73 -10.54 -0.08
C ALA A 31 0.36 -10.55 1.00
N GLU A 32 1.12 -11.63 1.06
CA GLU A 32 2.14 -11.81 2.11
C GLU A 32 3.55 -11.38 1.69
N ASP A 33 3.77 -11.17 0.39
CA ASP A 33 5.06 -10.70 -0.14
C ASP A 33 4.86 -10.05 -1.50
N GLY A 34 5.95 -9.55 -2.07
CA GLY A 34 5.89 -8.84 -3.35
C GLY A 34 5.53 -9.73 -4.53
N VAL A 35 5.92 -11.00 -4.52
CA VAL A 35 5.59 -11.93 -5.61
C VAL A 35 4.08 -12.21 -5.60
N ASP A 36 3.53 -12.51 -4.44
CA ASP A 36 2.10 -12.71 -4.27
C ASP A 36 1.30 -11.48 -4.69
N ALA A 37 1.78 -10.31 -4.30
CA ALA A 37 1.16 -9.03 -4.68
C ALA A 37 1.15 -8.82 -6.20
N LEU A 38 2.22 -9.20 -6.90
CA LEU A 38 2.25 -9.08 -8.36
C LEU A 38 1.23 -10.00 -9.02
N VAL A 39 1.02 -11.20 -8.49
CA VAL A 39 0.00 -12.12 -8.99
C VAL A 39 -1.39 -11.47 -8.88
N VAL A 40 -1.68 -10.85 -7.74
CA VAL A 40 -2.96 -10.14 -7.55
C VAL A 40 -3.10 -9.01 -8.58
N CYS A 41 -2.09 -8.20 -8.75
CA CYS A 41 -2.13 -7.06 -9.68
C CYS A 41 -2.31 -7.50 -11.14
N LYS A 42 -1.75 -8.64 -11.52
CA LYS A 42 -1.94 -9.18 -12.88
C LYS A 42 -3.37 -9.61 -13.14
N LYS A 43 -4.08 -10.06 -12.11
CA LYS A 43 -5.48 -10.49 -12.26
C LYS A 43 -6.42 -9.29 -12.32
N ALA A 44 -6.21 -8.32 -11.43
CA ALA A 44 -7.03 -7.11 -11.38
C ALA A 44 -6.23 -6.02 -10.67
N MET A 45 -5.99 -4.92 -11.35
CA MET A 45 -5.21 -3.82 -10.78
C MET A 45 -6.02 -3.09 -9.71
N PRO A 46 -5.52 -3.02 -8.46
CA PRO A 46 -6.24 -2.31 -7.40
C PRO A 46 -6.11 -0.78 -7.55
N GLU A 47 -7.02 -0.04 -6.94
CA GLU A 47 -6.92 1.41 -6.89
C GLU A 47 -5.89 1.88 -5.85
N ALA A 48 -5.71 1.08 -4.80
CA ALA A 48 -4.81 1.43 -3.70
C ALA A 48 -3.95 0.25 -3.29
N VAL A 49 -2.73 0.51 -2.84
CA VAL A 49 -1.84 -0.48 -2.26
C VAL A 49 -1.27 0.08 -0.95
N LEU A 50 -1.50 -0.64 0.14
CA LEU A 50 -0.82 -0.37 1.41
C LEU A 50 0.31 -1.38 1.51
N LEU A 51 1.55 -0.92 1.48
CA LEU A 51 2.71 -1.74 1.14
C LEU A 51 3.77 -1.68 2.24
N ASP A 52 4.09 -2.83 2.83
CA ASP A 52 5.23 -2.96 3.74
C ASP A 52 6.54 -2.94 2.96
N TRP A 53 7.60 -2.42 3.56
CA TRP A 53 8.92 -2.36 2.93
C TRP A 53 9.66 -3.68 3.07
N ASN A 54 9.80 -4.17 4.30
CA ASN A 54 10.63 -5.34 4.60
C ASN A 54 9.79 -6.61 4.60
N MET A 55 9.94 -7.41 3.55
CA MET A 55 9.24 -8.68 3.38
C MET A 55 10.19 -9.70 2.79
N PRO A 56 9.98 -11.01 3.09
CA PRO A 56 10.77 -12.05 2.46
C PRO A 56 10.42 -12.18 0.97
N VAL A 57 11.24 -12.88 0.23
CA VAL A 57 11.09 -13.22 -1.19
C VAL A 57 11.23 -11.99 -2.10
N MET A 58 10.34 -11.01 -1.97
CA MET A 58 10.45 -9.74 -2.70
C MET A 58 9.96 -8.63 -1.77
N ASP A 59 10.81 -7.64 -1.51
CA ASP A 59 10.47 -6.52 -0.65
C ASP A 59 9.55 -5.51 -1.35
N GLY A 60 9.05 -4.54 -0.57
CA GLY A 60 8.10 -3.56 -1.09
C GLY A 60 8.69 -2.66 -2.15
N TYR A 61 9.95 -2.27 -2.03
CA TYR A 61 10.60 -1.42 -3.02
C TYR A 61 10.70 -2.11 -4.38
N HIS A 62 11.12 -3.38 -4.39
CA HIS A 62 11.22 -4.16 -5.63
C HIS A 62 9.83 -4.43 -6.23
N PHE A 63 8.84 -4.73 -5.38
CA PHE A 63 7.46 -4.85 -5.84
C PHE A 63 6.99 -3.57 -6.53
N LEU A 64 7.20 -2.41 -5.90
CA LEU A 64 6.78 -1.13 -6.47
C LEU A 64 7.44 -0.90 -7.84
N SER A 65 8.72 -1.20 -7.96
CA SER A 65 9.44 -1.07 -9.22
C SER A 65 8.82 -1.92 -10.32
N HIS A 66 8.48 -3.18 -10.02
CA HIS A 66 7.80 -4.06 -10.96
C HIS A 66 6.39 -3.56 -11.29
N LEU A 67 5.64 -3.13 -10.26
CA LEU A 67 4.29 -2.62 -10.45
C LEU A 67 4.27 -1.46 -11.44
N ARG A 68 5.14 -0.49 -11.25
CA ARG A 68 5.15 0.73 -12.07
C ARG A 68 5.52 0.46 -13.54
N ARG A 69 6.12 -0.68 -13.83
CA ARG A 69 6.45 -1.10 -15.20
C ARG A 69 5.39 -1.99 -15.84
N MET A 70 4.39 -2.43 -15.06
CA MET A 70 3.28 -3.25 -15.60
C MET A 70 2.30 -2.38 -16.36
N PRO A 71 1.61 -2.94 -17.39
CA PRO A 71 0.49 -2.24 -18.01
C PRO A 71 -0.58 -1.86 -16.96
N GLY A 72 -0.95 -0.59 -16.90
CA GLY A 72 -1.89 -0.09 -15.90
C GLY A 72 -1.28 0.12 -14.52
N GLY A 73 -0.01 -0.22 -14.33
CA GLY A 73 0.64 -0.15 -13.03
C GLY A 73 1.00 1.25 -12.56
N GLU A 74 0.80 2.26 -13.38
CA GLU A 74 0.99 3.66 -13.00
C GLU A 74 -0.21 4.23 -12.24
N THR A 75 -1.37 3.57 -12.28
CA THR A 75 -2.60 4.11 -11.72
C THR A 75 -2.81 3.88 -10.22
N PRO A 76 -2.40 2.74 -9.63
CA PRO A 76 -2.63 2.55 -8.20
C PRO A 76 -1.93 3.61 -7.35
N ARG A 77 -2.62 4.08 -6.34
CA ARG A 77 -2.01 4.91 -5.30
C ARG A 77 -1.31 4.00 -4.32
N VAL A 78 0.01 4.12 -4.19
CA VAL A 78 0.82 3.28 -3.31
C VAL A 78 1.23 4.08 -2.09
N VAL A 79 0.86 3.57 -0.92
CA VAL A 79 1.23 4.15 0.37
C VAL A 79 2.12 3.13 1.08
N PHE A 80 3.39 3.47 1.28
CA PHE A 80 4.28 2.61 2.07
C PHE A 80 3.91 2.66 3.55
N CYS A 81 3.99 1.51 4.20
CA CYS A 81 3.74 1.37 5.64
C CYS A 81 4.95 0.68 6.25
N THR A 82 5.76 1.40 7.02
CA THR A 82 7.05 0.89 7.44
C THR A 82 7.46 1.37 8.84
N THR A 83 8.36 0.63 9.47
CA THR A 83 9.05 1.10 10.68
C THR A 83 10.29 1.91 10.36
N GLU A 84 10.69 1.95 9.08
CA GLU A 84 11.85 2.72 8.64
C GLU A 84 11.49 4.18 8.50
N ASN A 85 12.19 5.06 9.23
CA ASN A 85 11.88 6.48 9.24
C ASN A 85 13.02 7.37 8.73
N GLY A 86 14.06 6.77 8.16
CA GLY A 86 15.18 7.54 7.61
C GLY A 86 14.77 8.28 6.33
N ILE A 87 15.31 9.48 6.16
CA ILE A 87 15.06 10.31 4.99
C ILE A 87 15.37 9.54 3.70
N GLU A 88 16.44 8.73 3.71
CA GLU A 88 16.84 7.95 2.55
C GLU A 88 15.76 6.95 2.13
N HIS A 89 15.14 6.26 3.09
CA HIS A 89 14.06 5.32 2.81
C HIS A 89 12.84 6.02 2.24
N ILE A 90 12.46 7.15 2.83
CA ILE A 90 11.33 7.94 2.38
C ILE A 90 11.57 8.45 0.96
N SER A 91 12.75 9.02 0.71
CA SER A 91 13.12 9.53 -0.62
C SER A 91 13.10 8.41 -1.66
N ARG A 92 13.67 7.24 -1.34
CA ARG A 92 13.65 6.10 -2.26
C ARG A 92 12.24 5.64 -2.59
N ALA A 93 11.36 5.61 -1.58
CA ALA A 93 9.96 5.25 -1.80
C ALA A 93 9.29 6.18 -2.79
N LEU A 94 9.41 7.48 -2.57
CA LEU A 94 8.79 8.49 -3.42
C LEU A 94 9.39 8.51 -4.82
N GLU A 95 10.72 8.44 -4.93
CA GLU A 95 11.41 8.38 -6.22
C GLU A 95 11.05 7.11 -6.99
N GLY A 96 10.81 6.01 -6.30
CA GLY A 96 10.40 4.75 -6.91
C GLY A 96 8.96 4.72 -7.39
N GLY A 97 8.19 5.77 -7.10
CA GLY A 97 6.81 5.89 -7.57
C GLY A 97 5.73 5.70 -6.53
N ALA A 98 6.08 5.70 -5.22
CA ALA A 98 5.09 5.72 -4.16
C ALA A 98 4.45 7.10 -4.07
N ASN A 99 3.18 7.14 -3.69
CA ASN A 99 2.44 8.39 -3.55
C ASN A 99 2.60 9.00 -2.16
N GLU A 100 2.77 8.15 -1.14
CA GLU A 100 2.93 8.62 0.24
C GLU A 100 3.48 7.49 1.09
N TYR A 101 3.79 7.77 2.35
CA TYR A 101 4.21 6.76 3.32
C TYR A 101 3.57 7.02 4.68
N ILE A 102 3.47 5.97 5.49
CA ILE A 102 3.06 6.06 6.89
C ILE A 102 3.98 5.22 7.75
N MET A 103 4.09 5.59 9.03
CA MET A 103 4.89 4.87 10.00
C MET A 103 4.03 3.84 10.74
N LYS A 104 4.61 2.69 11.04
CA LYS A 104 4.01 1.72 11.97
C LYS A 104 4.34 2.13 13.41
N PRO A 105 3.46 1.94 14.37
CA PRO A 105 2.07 1.49 14.24
C PRO A 105 1.16 2.59 13.69
N PHE A 106 0.12 2.18 13.00
CA PHE A 106 -0.86 3.11 12.42
C PHE A 106 -2.24 2.85 13.01
N ASP A 107 -3.13 3.82 12.83
CA ASP A 107 -4.54 3.71 13.21
C ASP A 107 -5.43 4.19 12.06
N LYS A 108 -6.73 4.14 12.29
CA LYS A 108 -7.73 4.55 11.29
C LYS A 108 -7.54 6.00 10.85
N GLU A 109 -7.23 6.88 11.79
CA GLU A 109 -7.10 8.31 11.50
C GLU A 109 -5.89 8.59 10.60
N ILE A 110 -4.78 7.91 10.85
CA ILE A 110 -3.57 8.05 10.05
C ILE A 110 -3.82 7.55 8.62
N ILE A 111 -4.41 6.37 8.48
CA ILE A 111 -4.71 5.82 7.14
C ILE A 111 -5.70 6.72 6.41
N ALA A 112 -6.77 7.16 7.06
CA ALA A 112 -7.77 8.03 6.44
C ALA A 112 -7.15 9.32 5.94
N ALA A 113 -6.28 9.95 6.75
CA ALA A 113 -5.61 11.21 6.37
C ALA A 113 -4.72 11.03 5.15
N LYS A 114 -3.90 9.98 5.12
CA LYS A 114 -3.02 9.73 3.98
C LYS A 114 -3.77 9.36 2.73
N PHE A 115 -4.83 8.58 2.86
CA PHE A 115 -5.67 8.21 1.73
C PHE A 115 -6.42 9.43 1.16
N GLN A 116 -6.77 10.40 2.01
CA GLN A 116 -7.29 11.67 1.54
C GLN A 116 -6.22 12.46 0.76
N GLU A 117 -5.00 12.51 1.27
CA GLU A 117 -3.91 13.24 0.61
C GLU A 117 -3.62 12.72 -0.80
N VAL A 118 -3.74 11.41 -1.01
CA VAL A 118 -3.46 10.81 -2.33
C VAL A 118 -4.71 10.68 -3.20
N GLY A 119 -5.84 11.19 -2.75
CA GLY A 119 -7.06 11.25 -3.55
C GLY A 119 -7.91 9.99 -3.56
N LEU A 120 -7.67 9.05 -2.64
CA LEU A 120 -8.46 7.82 -2.53
C LEU A 120 -9.75 8.02 -1.75
N ILE A 121 -9.77 8.97 -0.84
CA ILE A 121 -10.93 9.31 0.00
C ILE A 121 -11.22 10.78 -0.23
N ALA A 122 -12.49 11.11 -0.45
CA ALA A 122 -12.90 12.49 -0.61
C ALA A 122 -12.75 13.26 0.70
N VAL A 123 -12.26 14.50 0.60
CA VAL A 123 -12.20 15.41 1.74
C VAL A 123 -13.60 15.95 2.00
N PRO A 124 -14.11 15.87 3.25
CA PRO A 124 -15.42 16.44 3.56
C PRO A 124 -15.45 17.95 3.29
N VAL A 125 -16.53 18.41 2.70
CA VAL A 125 -16.74 19.83 2.39
C VAL A 125 -17.38 20.54 3.57
#